data_666c8691287b6e203adb446b26f1a881
#
_entry.id   666c8691287b6e203adb446b26f1a881
#
_cell.length_a   1.000
_cell.length_b   1.000
_cell.length_c   1.000
_cell.angle_alpha   90.00
_cell.angle_beta   90.00
_cell.angle_gamma   90.00
#
_symmetry.space_group_name_H-M   'P 1'
#
loop_
_entity.id
_entity.type
_entity.pdbx_description
1 polymer ?
#
loop_
_entity_poly.entity_id
_entity_poly.type
_entity_poly.pdbx_seq_one_letter_code
_entity_poly.pdbx_strand_id
1 'polypeptide(L)'
;MTIVDVLEQNSRSYGDEVCLVEINPEVKEIRRVTWKEYELIEPNPMTHYRREITWRVFDEKANRFANLLISRGIKKGDKVAILLMNCLEWLPIYFGIMKTGALAVPLNFRYAPDEIRYCVEKAEADVLVFGPEFIGRVEEIADEISRNRLLFFVGDNCPTFAEDYASLTSNCSSVA
;
A
#
# COMPACT_ATOMS: atom_id res chain seq x y z
N MET A 1 -2.40 16.88 18.30
CA MET A 1 -1.79 15.55 18.13
C MET A 1 -2.54 14.84 17.01
N THR A 2 -1.85 14.52 15.94
CA THR A 2 -2.39 13.81 14.79
C THR A 2 -2.11 12.31 14.92
N ILE A 3 -2.67 11.46 14.06
CA ILE A 3 -2.36 10.03 14.05
C ILE A 3 -0.89 9.78 13.63
N VAL A 4 -0.31 10.68 12.85
CA VAL A 4 1.11 10.65 12.48
C VAL A 4 1.99 10.89 13.71
N ASP A 5 1.64 11.89 14.55
CA ASP A 5 2.38 12.15 15.80
C ASP A 5 2.35 10.93 16.73
N VAL A 6 1.24 10.16 16.75
CA VAL A 6 1.13 8.92 17.52
C VAL A 6 2.09 7.85 17.01
N LEU A 7 2.19 7.66 15.67
CA LEU A 7 3.16 6.73 15.10
C LEU A 7 4.58 7.10 15.48
N GLU A 8 4.96 8.37 15.33
CA GLU A 8 6.30 8.85 15.67
C GLU A 8 6.62 8.70 17.16
N GLN A 9 5.64 8.98 18.02
CA GLN A 9 5.80 8.78 19.48
C GLN A 9 6.00 7.29 19.79
N ASN A 10 5.21 6.41 19.20
CA ASN A 10 5.35 4.97 19.40
C ASN A 10 6.69 4.44 18.86
N SER A 11 7.12 4.92 17.69
CA SER A 11 8.44 4.59 17.15
C SER A 11 9.60 4.97 18.08
N ARG A 12 9.48 6.10 18.78
CA ARG A 12 10.47 6.54 19.77
C ARG A 12 10.40 5.75 21.08
N SER A 13 9.18 5.45 21.56
CA SER A 13 8.97 4.83 22.87
C SER A 13 9.11 3.30 22.86
N TYR A 14 8.70 2.67 21.75
CA TYR A 14 8.56 1.22 21.59
C TYR A 14 9.24 0.71 20.30
N GLY A 15 10.25 1.42 19.83
CA GLY A 15 10.83 1.25 18.50
C GLY A 15 11.17 -0.18 18.09
N ASP A 16 11.66 -0.99 19.02
CA ASP A 16 12.08 -2.36 18.77
C ASP A 16 10.97 -3.41 19.04
N GLU A 17 9.80 -2.96 19.50
CA GLU A 17 8.65 -3.84 19.69
C GLU A 17 7.92 -4.10 18.38
N VAL A 18 7.46 -5.34 18.19
CA VAL A 18 6.65 -5.75 17.03
C VAL A 18 5.30 -5.03 17.09
N CYS A 19 4.91 -4.37 16.03
CA CYS A 19 3.63 -3.67 15.92
C CYS A 19 2.70 -4.21 14.83
N LEU A 20 3.24 -4.73 13.74
CA LEU A 20 2.46 -5.34 12.66
C LEU A 20 2.95 -6.74 12.39
N VAL A 21 1.99 -7.64 12.21
CA VAL A 21 2.22 -9.05 11.88
C VAL A 21 1.39 -9.41 10.67
N GLU A 22 2.03 -9.97 9.67
CA GLU A 22 1.36 -10.58 8.53
C GLU A 22 1.55 -12.09 8.59
N ILE A 23 0.44 -12.81 8.55
CA ILE A 23 0.46 -14.26 8.41
C ILE A 23 0.58 -14.56 6.91
N ASN A 24 1.68 -15.18 6.51
CA ASN A 24 1.96 -15.43 5.11
C ASN A 24 0.91 -16.39 4.49
N PRO A 25 0.13 -15.93 3.51
CA PRO A 25 -0.91 -16.73 2.86
C PRO A 25 -0.37 -17.81 1.91
N GLU A 26 0.91 -17.78 1.55
CA GLU A 26 1.54 -18.78 0.68
C GLU A 26 1.74 -20.14 1.35
N VAL A 27 1.58 -20.19 2.66
CA VAL A 27 1.70 -21.43 3.41
C VAL A 27 0.47 -22.28 3.24
N LYS A 28 0.66 -23.48 2.73
CA LYS A 28 -0.37 -24.33 2.13
C LYS A 28 -1.36 -25.00 3.09
N GLU A 29 -1.21 -24.89 4.36
CA GLU A 29 -2.16 -25.39 5.37
C GLU A 29 -3.33 -24.43 5.54
N ILE A 30 -3.96 -24.02 4.44
CA ILE A 30 -4.85 -22.90 4.42
C ILE A 30 -6.19 -23.34 3.87
N ARG A 31 -7.23 -23.01 4.61
CA ARG A 31 -8.60 -23.12 4.15
C ARG A 31 -8.88 -21.99 3.15
N ARG A 32 -9.17 -22.39 1.92
CA ARG A 32 -9.62 -21.43 0.91
C ARG A 32 -11.07 -21.07 1.15
N VAL A 33 -11.34 -19.77 1.18
CA VAL A 33 -12.70 -19.25 1.21
C VAL A 33 -12.97 -18.62 -0.16
N THR A 34 -13.88 -19.22 -0.92
CA THR A 34 -14.25 -18.71 -2.23
C THR A 34 -15.44 -17.76 -2.08
N TRP A 35 -15.26 -16.52 -2.45
CA TRP A 35 -16.30 -15.53 -2.66
C TRP A 35 -16.62 -15.45 -4.15
N LYS A 36 -17.76 -14.88 -4.53
CA LYS A 36 -18.28 -14.87 -5.91
C LYS A 36 -17.23 -14.57 -6.99
N GLU A 37 -16.19 -13.83 -6.66
CA GLU A 37 -15.16 -13.36 -7.60
C GLU A 37 -13.73 -13.52 -7.06
N TYR A 38 -13.55 -14.01 -5.82
CA TYR A 38 -12.26 -14.08 -5.17
C TYR A 38 -12.10 -15.36 -4.39
N GLU A 39 -10.93 -15.91 -4.51
CA GLU A 39 -10.45 -16.97 -3.64
C GLU A 39 -9.66 -16.33 -2.50
N LEU A 40 -10.25 -16.30 -1.32
CA LEU A 40 -9.57 -15.85 -0.11
C LEU A 40 -8.91 -17.03 0.57
N ILE A 41 -7.70 -16.82 1.02
CA ILE A 41 -6.94 -17.79 1.80
C ILE A 41 -7.03 -17.37 3.26
N GLU A 42 -7.65 -18.20 4.12
CA GLU A 42 -7.60 -17.97 5.57
C GLU A 42 -6.19 -18.31 6.09
N PRO A 43 -5.46 -17.36 6.66
CA PRO A 43 -4.15 -17.63 7.22
C PRO A 43 -4.30 -18.48 8.49
N ASN A 44 -3.44 -19.49 8.63
CA ASN A 44 -3.33 -20.22 9.88
C ASN A 44 -2.44 -19.43 10.86
N PRO A 45 -2.97 -18.90 11.98
CA PRO A 45 -2.20 -18.09 12.92
C PRO A 45 -1.10 -18.90 13.64
N MET A 46 -1.14 -20.22 13.58
CA MET A 46 -0.14 -21.12 14.17
C MET A 46 0.99 -21.45 13.21
N THR A 47 0.99 -20.93 11.98
CA THR A 47 2.05 -21.17 11.02
C THR A 47 3.37 -20.53 11.44
N HIS A 48 4.49 -21.16 11.08
CA HIS A 48 5.83 -20.58 11.24
C HIS A 48 6.12 -19.44 10.25
N TYR A 49 5.31 -19.32 9.23
CA TYR A 49 5.47 -18.30 8.20
C TYR A 49 4.71 -17.05 8.60
N ARG A 50 5.40 -16.19 9.31
CA ARG A 50 4.90 -14.87 9.64
C ARG A 50 5.97 -13.84 9.34
N ARG A 51 5.55 -12.69 8.86
CA ARG A 51 6.40 -11.51 8.68
C ARG A 51 5.99 -10.48 9.71
N GLU A 52 6.98 -9.80 10.27
CA GLU A 52 6.77 -8.84 11.34
C GLU A 52 7.55 -7.56 11.05
N ILE A 53 7.00 -6.44 11.45
CA ILE A 53 7.74 -5.19 11.54
C ILE A 53 7.55 -4.53 12.90
N THR A 54 8.59 -3.85 13.34
CA THR A 54 8.60 -3.08 14.59
C THR A 54 8.03 -1.68 14.35
N TRP A 55 7.73 -0.95 15.43
CA TRP A 55 7.31 0.44 15.35
C TRP A 55 8.32 1.32 14.60
N ARG A 56 9.62 1.11 14.82
CA ARG A 56 10.69 1.82 14.12
C ARG A 56 10.65 1.56 12.61
N VAL A 57 10.58 0.30 12.21
CA VAL A 57 10.52 -0.09 10.79
C VAL A 57 9.24 0.43 10.13
N PHE A 58 8.13 0.43 10.87
CA PHE A 58 6.87 1.00 10.36
C PHE A 58 7.04 2.49 10.04
N ASP A 59 7.56 3.27 10.97
CA ASP A 59 7.77 4.72 10.79
C ASP A 59 8.77 5.00 9.66
N GLU A 60 9.89 4.27 9.60
CA GLU A 60 10.87 4.38 8.51
C GLU A 60 10.28 4.10 7.13
N LYS A 61 9.45 3.04 7.00
CA LYS A 61 8.73 2.74 5.75
C LYS A 61 7.77 3.86 5.37
N ALA A 62 7.01 4.38 6.34
CA ALA A 62 6.10 5.51 6.11
C ALA A 62 6.87 6.76 5.65
N ASN A 63 8.01 7.07 6.28
CA ASN A 63 8.88 8.19 5.88
C ASN A 63 9.43 8.02 4.47
N ARG A 64 9.91 6.83 4.11
CA ARG A 64 10.42 6.56 2.75
C ARG A 64 9.34 6.79 1.70
N PHE A 65 8.12 6.31 1.95
CA PHE A 65 7.01 6.52 1.01
C PHE A 65 6.57 7.99 0.96
N ALA A 66 6.51 8.67 2.09
CA ALA A 66 6.24 10.12 2.11
C ALA A 66 7.27 10.90 1.29
N ASN A 67 8.56 10.60 1.47
CA ASN A 67 9.65 11.24 0.72
C ASN A 67 9.59 10.92 -0.78
N LEU A 68 9.19 9.69 -1.15
CA LEU A 68 8.93 9.35 -2.56
C LEU A 68 7.80 10.21 -3.11
N LEU A 69 6.66 10.29 -2.44
CA LEU A 69 5.53 11.10 -2.88
C LEU A 69 5.90 12.57 -3.05
N ILE A 70 6.61 13.14 -2.08
CA ILE A 70 7.09 14.54 -2.15
C ILE A 70 8.03 14.72 -3.34
N SER A 71 8.96 13.81 -3.57
CA SER A 71 9.88 13.86 -4.72
C SER A 71 9.16 13.80 -6.07
N ARG A 72 7.96 13.21 -6.10
CA ARG A 72 7.08 13.14 -7.28
C ARG A 72 6.11 14.31 -7.37
N GLY A 73 6.24 15.32 -6.51
CA GLY A 73 5.44 16.52 -6.53
C GLY A 73 4.11 16.44 -5.81
N ILE A 74 3.84 15.34 -5.09
CA ILE A 74 2.63 15.19 -4.26
C ILE A 74 2.73 16.13 -3.06
N LYS A 75 1.65 16.85 -2.79
CA LYS A 75 1.56 17.88 -1.77
C LYS A 75 0.27 17.76 -0.97
N LYS A 76 0.15 18.58 0.04
CA LYS A 76 -1.05 18.65 0.89
C LYS A 76 -2.31 18.86 0.05
N GLY A 77 -3.28 17.97 0.24
CA GLY A 77 -4.58 17.99 -0.42
C GLY A 77 -4.66 17.12 -1.69
N ASP A 78 -3.52 16.68 -2.25
CA ASP A 78 -3.50 15.70 -3.33
C ASP A 78 -4.04 14.35 -2.83
N LYS A 79 -4.41 13.45 -3.72
CA LYS A 79 -5.06 12.19 -3.36
C LYS A 79 -4.26 11.01 -3.87
N VAL A 80 -4.09 10.03 -3.00
CA VAL A 80 -3.41 8.77 -3.30
C VAL A 80 -4.38 7.62 -3.07
N ALA A 81 -4.75 6.94 -4.14
CA ALA A 81 -5.62 5.76 -4.08
C ALA A 81 -4.81 4.52 -3.69
N ILE A 82 -5.41 3.66 -2.87
CA ILE A 82 -4.81 2.42 -2.38
C ILE A 82 -5.72 1.26 -2.75
N LEU A 83 -5.22 0.34 -3.58
CA LEU A 83 -5.89 -0.90 -4.00
C LEU A 83 -4.99 -2.08 -3.63
N LEU A 84 -4.96 -2.42 -2.37
CA LEU A 84 -4.14 -3.48 -1.79
C LEU A 84 -4.99 -4.43 -0.96
N MET A 85 -4.65 -5.70 -0.98
CA MET A 85 -5.03 -6.63 0.08
C MET A 85 -4.25 -6.31 1.36
N ASN A 86 -4.70 -6.86 2.50
CA ASN A 86 -4.00 -6.66 3.75
C ASN A 86 -2.58 -7.26 3.68
N CYS A 87 -1.58 -6.41 3.82
CA CYS A 87 -0.16 -6.75 3.82
C CYS A 87 0.61 -5.80 4.74
N LEU A 88 1.88 -6.11 5.02
CA LEU A 88 2.72 -5.25 5.87
C LEU A 88 2.94 -3.86 5.29
N GLU A 89 2.82 -3.68 4.00
CA GLU A 89 3.00 -2.41 3.30
C GLU A 89 1.78 -1.49 3.40
N TRP A 90 0.59 -2.03 3.67
CA TRP A 90 -0.66 -1.27 3.63
C TRP A 90 -0.66 -0.07 4.59
N LEU A 91 -0.37 -0.31 5.88
CA LEU A 91 -0.34 0.76 6.88
C LEU A 91 0.84 1.72 6.69
N PRO A 92 2.09 1.28 6.42
CA PRO A 92 3.17 2.20 6.05
C PRO A 92 2.83 3.12 4.88
N ILE A 93 2.18 2.62 3.83
CA ILE A 93 1.70 3.42 2.71
C ILE A 93 0.66 4.44 3.16
N TYR A 94 -0.36 4.00 3.91
CA TYR A 94 -1.40 4.88 4.43
C TYR A 94 -0.83 6.03 5.27
N PHE A 95 0.06 5.71 6.21
CA PHE A 95 0.72 6.72 7.05
C PHE A 95 1.70 7.61 6.26
N GLY A 96 2.40 7.04 5.28
CA GLY A 96 3.26 7.80 4.39
C GLY A 96 2.49 8.88 3.62
N ILE A 97 1.30 8.54 3.10
CA ILE A 97 0.40 9.51 2.47
C ILE A 97 0.04 10.64 3.46
N MET A 98 -0.36 10.27 4.68
CA MET A 98 -0.76 11.27 5.67
C MET A 98 0.38 12.17 6.13
N LYS A 99 1.62 11.67 6.16
CA LYS A 99 2.82 12.47 6.46
C LYS A 99 3.04 13.60 5.44
N THR A 100 2.61 13.43 4.18
CA THR A 100 2.68 14.52 3.17
C THR A 100 1.54 15.54 3.30
N GLY A 101 0.52 15.24 4.10
CA GLY A 101 -0.72 16.01 4.14
C GLY A 101 -1.67 15.70 2.97
N ALA A 102 -1.35 14.72 2.13
CA ALA A 102 -2.25 14.20 1.11
C ALA A 102 -3.38 13.35 1.73
N LEU A 103 -4.40 13.08 0.93
CA LEU A 103 -5.56 12.28 1.31
C LEU A 103 -5.40 10.84 0.82
N ALA A 104 -5.49 9.89 1.73
CA ALA A 104 -5.56 8.47 1.36
C ALA A 104 -6.99 8.11 0.92
N VAL A 105 -7.09 7.42 -0.22
CA VAL A 105 -8.36 6.97 -0.81
C VAL A 105 -8.33 5.43 -0.94
N PRO A 106 -8.66 4.68 0.13
CA PRO A 106 -8.74 3.24 0.06
C PRO A 106 -9.86 2.79 -0.88
N LEU A 107 -9.53 1.91 -1.82
CA LEU A 107 -10.49 1.34 -2.76
C LEU A 107 -10.92 -0.05 -2.30
N ASN A 108 -12.15 -0.44 -2.65
CA ASN A 108 -12.64 -1.76 -2.36
C ASN A 108 -11.94 -2.79 -3.26
N PHE A 109 -11.35 -3.82 -2.67
CA PHE A 109 -10.67 -4.91 -3.36
C PHE A 109 -11.58 -5.70 -4.33
N ARG A 110 -12.88 -5.54 -4.26
CA ARG A 110 -13.87 -6.18 -5.13
C ARG A 110 -14.19 -5.40 -6.40
N TYR A 111 -13.68 -4.20 -6.52
CA TYR A 111 -13.99 -3.37 -7.68
C TYR A 111 -13.52 -4.00 -9.00
N ALA A 112 -14.42 -3.98 -9.99
CA ALA A 112 -14.10 -4.27 -11.37
C ALA A 112 -13.26 -3.13 -12.00
N PRO A 113 -12.61 -3.33 -13.15
CA PRO A 113 -11.79 -2.32 -13.80
C PRO A 113 -12.49 -0.96 -13.95
N ASP A 114 -13.74 -0.95 -14.44
CA ASP A 114 -14.52 0.28 -14.61
C ASP A 114 -14.82 0.99 -13.29
N GLU A 115 -15.05 0.23 -12.21
CA GLU A 115 -15.28 0.81 -10.88
C GLU A 115 -13.98 1.40 -10.30
N ILE A 116 -12.82 0.74 -10.53
CA ILE A 116 -11.52 1.29 -10.14
C ILE A 116 -11.29 2.60 -10.89
N ARG A 117 -11.45 2.60 -12.22
CA ARG A 117 -11.33 3.81 -13.04
C ARG A 117 -12.24 4.92 -12.54
N TYR A 118 -13.53 4.63 -12.39
CA TYR A 118 -14.49 5.60 -11.88
C TYR A 118 -14.07 6.20 -10.53
N CYS A 119 -13.62 5.38 -9.59
CA CYS A 119 -13.22 5.84 -8.27
C CYS A 119 -11.96 6.72 -8.31
N VAL A 120 -10.93 6.34 -9.06
CA VAL A 120 -9.71 7.16 -9.17
C VAL A 120 -9.95 8.48 -9.89
N GLU A 121 -10.83 8.48 -10.90
CA GLU A 121 -11.24 9.69 -11.62
C GLU A 121 -12.10 10.59 -10.73
N LYS A 122 -13.10 10.03 -10.06
CA LYS A 122 -14.02 10.78 -9.20
C LYS A 122 -13.34 11.37 -7.99
N ALA A 123 -12.37 10.66 -7.42
CA ALA A 123 -11.53 11.16 -6.35
C ALA A 123 -10.49 12.17 -6.85
N GLU A 124 -10.28 12.29 -8.16
CA GLU A 124 -9.16 13.03 -8.74
C GLU A 124 -7.82 12.58 -8.14
N ALA A 125 -7.64 11.26 -8.04
CA ALA A 125 -6.43 10.72 -7.44
C ALA A 125 -5.21 10.96 -8.34
N ASP A 126 -4.11 11.41 -7.76
CA ASP A 126 -2.86 11.70 -8.47
C ASP A 126 -1.98 10.45 -8.58
N VAL A 127 -2.20 9.51 -7.67
CA VAL A 127 -1.45 8.25 -7.57
C VAL A 127 -2.43 7.10 -7.34
N LEU A 128 -2.15 5.94 -7.94
CA LEU A 128 -2.73 4.66 -7.57
C LEU A 128 -1.61 3.72 -7.13
N VAL A 129 -1.72 3.20 -5.90
CA VAL A 129 -0.86 2.13 -5.37
C VAL A 129 -1.66 0.85 -5.39
N PHE A 130 -1.14 -0.21 -6.03
CA PHE A 130 -1.89 -1.46 -6.17
C PHE A 130 -1.00 -2.70 -5.99
N GLY A 131 -1.63 -3.82 -5.63
CA GLY A 131 -0.98 -5.10 -5.38
C GLY A 131 -1.14 -6.12 -6.51
N PRO A 132 -0.48 -7.30 -6.40
CA PRO A 132 -0.43 -8.30 -7.45
C PRO A 132 -1.81 -8.88 -7.79
N GLU A 133 -2.74 -8.92 -6.85
CA GLU A 133 -4.10 -9.44 -7.07
C GLU A 133 -4.91 -8.58 -8.05
N PHE A 134 -4.43 -7.37 -8.32
CA PHE A 134 -5.14 -6.38 -9.14
C PHE A 134 -4.50 -6.11 -10.50
N ILE A 135 -3.37 -6.78 -10.83
CA ILE A 135 -2.62 -6.52 -12.08
C ILE A 135 -3.55 -6.55 -13.30
N GLY A 136 -4.30 -7.63 -13.52
CA GLY A 136 -5.17 -7.74 -14.70
C GLY A 136 -6.24 -6.65 -14.78
N ARG A 137 -6.83 -6.27 -13.63
CA ARG A 137 -7.85 -5.21 -13.59
C ARG A 137 -7.28 -3.82 -13.84
N VAL A 138 -6.09 -3.56 -13.30
CA VAL A 138 -5.42 -2.26 -13.52
C VAL A 138 -4.86 -2.19 -14.94
N GLU A 139 -4.35 -3.31 -15.50
CA GLU A 139 -3.86 -3.38 -16.88
C GLU A 139 -4.92 -2.98 -17.91
N GLU A 140 -6.16 -3.46 -17.72
CA GLU A 140 -7.28 -3.12 -18.63
C GLU A 140 -7.55 -1.61 -18.75
N ILE A 141 -7.23 -0.85 -17.71
CA ILE A 141 -7.49 0.60 -17.64
C ILE A 141 -6.22 1.45 -17.61
N ALA A 142 -5.04 0.81 -17.63
CA ALA A 142 -3.76 1.48 -17.42
C ALA A 142 -3.51 2.62 -18.43
N ASP A 143 -3.80 2.40 -19.70
CA ASP A 143 -3.61 3.40 -20.76
C ASP A 143 -4.48 4.67 -20.55
N GLU A 144 -5.61 4.50 -19.88
CA GLU A 144 -6.51 5.61 -19.62
C GLU A 144 -6.08 6.38 -18.37
N ILE A 145 -5.79 5.67 -17.28
CA ILE A 145 -5.53 6.29 -15.99
C ILE A 145 -4.09 6.80 -15.83
N SER A 146 -3.10 6.21 -16.52
CA SER A 146 -1.67 6.60 -16.39
C SER A 146 -1.33 7.93 -17.07
N ARG A 147 -2.19 8.46 -17.91
CA ARG A 147 -1.93 9.74 -18.62
C ARG A 147 -1.70 10.91 -17.66
N ASN A 148 -2.34 10.90 -16.52
CA ASN A 148 -2.30 11.97 -15.52
C ASN A 148 -2.04 11.44 -14.10
N ARG A 149 -1.61 10.18 -13.94
CA ARG A 149 -1.43 9.53 -12.63
C ARG A 149 -0.18 8.69 -12.58
N LEU A 150 0.43 8.64 -11.40
CA LEU A 150 1.50 7.69 -11.12
C LEU A 150 0.88 6.35 -10.70
N LEU A 151 1.43 5.25 -11.22
CA LEU A 151 1.02 3.90 -10.86
C LEU A 151 2.18 3.23 -10.13
N PHE A 152 2.02 2.93 -8.84
CA PHE A 152 3.01 2.22 -8.02
C PHE A 152 2.54 0.81 -7.72
N PHE A 153 3.39 -0.15 -8.02
CA PHE A 153 3.11 -1.57 -7.78
C PHE A 153 3.83 -2.07 -6.53
N VAL A 154 3.08 -2.73 -5.64
CA VAL A 154 3.58 -3.35 -4.41
C VAL A 154 3.55 -4.86 -4.56
N GLY A 155 4.67 -5.47 -4.79
CA GLY A 155 4.81 -6.93 -4.97
C GLY A 155 6.02 -7.29 -5.78
N ASP A 156 6.17 -8.59 -6.07
CA ASP A 156 7.21 -9.11 -6.93
C ASP A 156 6.76 -9.04 -8.41
N ASN A 157 7.74 -8.93 -9.32
CA ASN A 157 7.50 -8.89 -10.76
C ASN A 157 6.61 -7.72 -11.22
N CYS A 158 7.06 -6.50 -10.94
CA CYS A 158 6.37 -5.27 -11.33
C CYS A 158 6.00 -5.26 -12.82
N PRO A 159 4.71 -5.03 -13.15
CA PRO A 159 4.28 -4.95 -14.55
C PRO A 159 4.86 -3.70 -15.23
N THR A 160 5.05 -3.76 -16.55
CA THR A 160 5.72 -2.71 -17.33
C THR A 160 4.98 -1.39 -17.36
N PHE A 161 3.69 -1.36 -17.06
CA PHE A 161 2.87 -0.16 -17.00
C PHE A 161 2.90 0.57 -15.64
N ALA A 162 3.64 0.03 -14.65
CA ALA A 162 3.74 0.61 -13.31
C ALA A 162 5.21 0.75 -12.88
N GLU A 163 5.43 1.47 -11.79
CA GLU A 163 6.72 1.64 -11.15
C GLU A 163 6.82 0.78 -9.89
N ASP A 164 7.95 0.15 -9.67
CA ASP A 164 8.18 -0.76 -8.53
C ASP A 164 8.35 0.01 -7.21
N TYR A 165 7.38 -0.15 -6.31
CA TYR A 165 7.36 0.50 -5.01
C TYR A 165 8.60 0.21 -4.16
N ALA A 166 9.05 -1.05 -4.13
CA ALA A 166 10.16 -1.46 -3.28
C ALA A 166 11.48 -0.81 -3.73
N SER A 167 11.76 -0.84 -5.04
CA SER A 167 12.94 -0.21 -5.62
C SER A 167 12.95 1.29 -5.41
N LEU A 168 11.81 1.95 -5.62
CA LEU A 168 11.71 3.40 -5.46
C LEU A 168 11.89 3.84 -4.00
N THR A 169 11.20 3.17 -3.07
CA THR A 169 11.25 3.54 -1.65
C THR A 169 12.59 3.22 -1.02
N SER A 170 13.31 2.17 -1.48
CA SER A 170 14.63 1.83 -0.96
C SER A 170 15.65 2.96 -1.13
N ASN A 171 15.49 3.80 -2.14
CA ASN A 171 16.36 4.93 -2.43
C ASN A 171 15.96 6.23 -1.72
N CYS A 172 14.85 6.24 -0.99
CA CYS A 172 14.35 7.41 -0.28
C CYS A 172 14.86 7.44 1.17
N SER A 173 14.96 8.66 1.73
CA SER A 173 15.29 8.85 3.14
C SER A 173 14.25 8.19 4.04
N SER A 174 14.70 7.53 5.11
CA SER A 174 13.86 7.01 6.19
C SER A 174 13.57 8.04 7.29
N VAL A 175 14.09 9.24 7.15
CA VAL A 175 13.87 10.36 8.08
C VAL A 175 12.78 11.27 7.53
N ALA A 176 11.92 11.76 8.45
CA ALA A 176 10.83 12.69 8.14
C ALA A 176 11.34 14.05 7.67
#